data_5451907f8a0fb0957d4e4875a6ed8a35
#
_entry.id   5451907f8a0fb0957d4e4875a6ed8a35
#
_cell.length_a   1.000
_cell.length_b   1.000
_cell.length_c   1.000
_cell.angle_alpha   90.00
_cell.angle_beta   90.00
_cell.angle_gamma   90.00
#
_symmetry.space_group_name_H-M   'P 1'
#
loop_
_entity.id
_entity.type
_entity.pdbx_description
1 polymer ?
#
loop_
_entity_poly.entity_id
_entity_poly.type
_entity_poly.pdbx_seq_one_letter_code
_entity_poly.pdbx_strand_id
1 'polypeptide(L)'
;VYFGDLHGHSDLSFDAYIFGNRLSLDQSYRIAKGEAVKNSIGELMQLTRPLDFAAMTDHAETFGMHEGCADPEITSGTKDLCRRLENPDLKFFFELREQAEVRPPVSDIEEAMKNKTKAHHFADNTWKEIVEIAEQHNEPGKFTTFAAYEYSPPLPDSGKLHRNVIFKNNQVPKHAVSMFDALTEIDLWAELTSHCQAPCKFLTIPHNPNRSWGLAFAGQTIDGDLYTIDDWSQRDKVEPLVEMFQIKGNSECSVGFGTTDEECNFEQFLPLCEKGETTGCIHPTSMARDGLKKGIELENNIGFNPLDFGMIGSTDTHNSNPGDTEEWDFRGPSGVISAPAKKRLKENRIMQYNPGGLAAIWAIENTRDALFDAMLRKEVYATSGTRIKLRFFGSFEFDQDLLKTEKVLQIAYSKGVPMGSKLESNNNIPSFFIWAKRDPIDAPLEKVQIIKGWTENGETYEKVMEIACSNGPVDEETGFCKKTEAMVDLRNCSTSENVGSEEIKVQWSDANYNPNQNAFYYVRVIQNPTCRWSTYDSLRIGKQIPKDFPPTVNEMAWSSPIWISKKLP
;
A
#
# COMPACT_ATOMS: atom_id res chain seq x y z
N VAL A 1 0.38 -7.61 -16.99
CA VAL A 1 0.50 -6.97 -15.67
C VAL A 1 1.52 -5.86 -15.74
N TYR A 2 1.23 -4.77 -15.07
CA TYR A 2 2.09 -3.60 -14.92
C TYR A 2 2.43 -3.43 -13.44
N PHE A 3 3.70 -3.15 -13.15
CA PHE A 3 4.20 -2.92 -11.79
C PHE A 3 4.55 -1.45 -11.59
N GLY A 4 4.10 -0.86 -10.52
CA GLY A 4 4.35 0.55 -10.21
C GLY A 4 4.23 0.87 -8.74
N ASP A 5 4.42 2.14 -8.44
CA ASP A 5 4.35 2.69 -7.10
C ASP A 5 3.35 3.85 -7.08
N LEU A 6 2.38 3.78 -6.19
CA LEU A 6 1.31 4.78 -6.05
C LEU A 6 1.46 5.62 -4.77
N HIS A 7 2.64 5.56 -4.13
CA HIS A 7 2.89 6.26 -2.88
C HIS A 7 4.38 6.60 -2.72
N GLY A 8 4.74 7.82 -2.94
CA GLY A 8 6.11 8.32 -2.77
C GLY A 8 6.17 9.82 -2.58
N HIS A 9 7.25 10.30 -1.96
CA HIS A 9 7.44 11.70 -1.57
C HIS A 9 8.70 12.28 -2.20
N SER A 10 8.55 13.48 -2.77
CA SER A 10 9.64 14.32 -3.25
C SER A 10 10.10 15.31 -2.16
N ASP A 11 10.91 16.30 -2.54
CA ASP A 11 11.26 17.40 -1.65
C ASP A 11 10.11 18.41 -1.40
N LEU A 12 8.97 18.23 -2.09
CA LEU A 12 7.74 18.99 -1.82
C LEU A 12 7.04 18.54 -0.54
N SER A 13 7.24 17.29 -0.13
CA SER A 13 6.78 16.79 1.17
C SER A 13 7.69 17.30 2.28
N PHE A 14 7.10 18.00 3.20
CA PHE A 14 7.77 18.62 4.33
C PHE A 14 8.63 17.65 5.15
N ASP A 15 8.15 16.46 5.48
CA ASP A 15 8.90 15.47 6.24
C ASP A 15 10.07 14.88 5.43
N ALA A 16 9.87 14.57 4.15
CA ALA A 16 10.96 14.18 3.26
C ALA A 16 12.03 15.27 3.19
N TYR A 17 11.62 16.53 3.07
CA TYR A 17 12.52 17.68 3.06
C TYR A 17 13.30 17.82 4.37
N ILE A 18 12.64 17.74 5.51
CA ILE A 18 13.29 17.80 6.84
C ILE A 18 14.28 16.65 7.03
N PHE A 19 13.95 15.46 6.53
CA PHE A 19 14.85 14.30 6.58
C PHE A 19 16.02 14.39 5.58
N GLY A 20 16.13 15.52 4.87
CA GLY A 20 17.26 15.85 4.01
C GLY A 20 17.10 15.41 2.57
N ASN A 21 15.91 14.97 2.15
CA ASN A 21 15.61 14.79 0.73
C ASN A 21 15.63 16.15 0.02
N ARG A 22 16.27 16.23 -1.14
CA ARG A 22 16.40 17.43 -2.00
C ARG A 22 16.22 17.05 -3.47
N LEU A 23 15.63 15.89 -3.74
CA LEU A 23 15.32 15.47 -5.08
C LEU A 23 13.89 15.93 -5.42
N SER A 24 13.79 16.66 -6.53
CA SER A 24 12.53 17.20 -7.01
C SER A 24 11.58 16.11 -7.53
N LEU A 25 10.32 16.46 -7.71
CA LEU A 25 9.31 15.61 -8.33
C LEU A 25 9.73 15.13 -9.74
N ASP A 26 10.33 16.00 -10.58
CA ASP A 26 10.91 15.63 -11.87
C ASP A 26 11.95 14.51 -11.73
N GLN A 27 12.87 14.68 -10.78
CA GLN A 27 13.92 13.68 -10.52
C GLN A 27 13.34 12.35 -10.02
N SER A 28 12.27 12.37 -9.24
CA SER A 28 11.57 11.17 -8.78
C SER A 28 11.01 10.36 -9.95
N TYR A 29 10.32 10.99 -10.90
CA TYR A 29 9.84 10.30 -12.10
C TYR A 29 10.96 9.81 -13.02
N ARG A 30 12.08 10.51 -13.09
CA ARG A 30 13.26 10.05 -13.82
C ARG A 30 13.86 8.78 -13.21
N ILE A 31 13.96 8.72 -11.88
CA ILE A 31 14.39 7.51 -11.17
C ILE A 31 13.40 6.37 -11.43
N ALA A 32 12.08 6.62 -11.34
CA ALA A 32 11.06 5.62 -11.65
C ALA A 32 11.20 5.04 -13.07
N LYS A 33 11.62 5.84 -14.04
CA LYS A 33 11.94 5.42 -15.41
C LYS A 33 13.30 4.73 -15.57
N GLY A 34 14.06 4.55 -14.48
CA GLY A 34 15.37 3.88 -14.47
C GLY A 34 16.56 4.79 -14.77
N GLU A 35 16.36 6.12 -14.79
CA GLU A 35 17.48 7.05 -14.93
C GLU A 35 18.30 7.13 -13.65
N ALA A 36 19.60 7.32 -13.78
CA ALA A 36 20.51 7.52 -12.66
C ALA A 36 20.51 8.99 -12.22
N VAL A 37 20.14 9.24 -10.95
CA VAL A 37 20.13 10.57 -10.35
C VAL A 37 20.94 10.56 -9.06
N LYS A 38 21.74 11.60 -8.80
CA LYS A 38 22.47 11.73 -7.54
C LYS A 38 21.63 12.44 -6.50
N ASN A 39 21.54 11.85 -5.30
CA ASN A 39 20.92 12.49 -4.16
C ASN A 39 21.80 13.60 -3.55
N SER A 40 21.30 14.29 -2.52
CA SER A 40 21.99 15.43 -1.88
C SER A 40 23.32 15.10 -1.19
N ILE A 41 23.60 13.83 -0.93
CA ILE A 41 24.91 13.36 -0.39
C ILE A 41 25.81 12.71 -1.44
N GLY A 42 25.39 12.74 -2.73
CA GLY A 42 26.17 12.23 -3.86
C GLY A 42 26.02 10.74 -4.14
N GLU A 43 25.13 10.01 -3.45
CA GLU A 43 24.80 8.64 -3.78
C GLU A 43 23.99 8.56 -5.09
N LEU A 44 24.29 7.56 -5.90
CA LEU A 44 23.57 7.30 -7.13
C LEU A 44 22.27 6.53 -6.81
N MET A 45 21.13 7.13 -7.17
CA MET A 45 19.82 6.53 -7.10
C MET A 45 19.45 6.04 -8.50
N GLN A 46 19.22 4.75 -8.65
CA GLN A 46 18.81 4.16 -9.91
C GLN A 46 18.13 2.82 -9.66
N LEU A 47 16.95 2.63 -10.20
CA LEU A 47 16.27 1.35 -10.11
C LEU A 47 16.96 0.30 -11.00
N THR A 48 17.09 -0.91 -10.50
CA THR A 48 17.55 -2.08 -11.28
C THR A 48 16.60 -2.34 -12.46
N ARG A 49 15.30 -2.12 -12.26
CA ARG A 49 14.24 -2.28 -13.25
C ARG A 49 13.28 -1.09 -13.19
N PRO A 50 13.08 -0.36 -14.31
CA PRO A 50 12.09 0.71 -14.36
C PRO A 50 10.71 0.24 -13.92
N LEU A 51 9.91 1.18 -13.42
CA LEU A 51 8.47 0.97 -13.21
C LEU A 51 7.69 1.14 -14.52
N ASP A 52 6.51 0.54 -14.56
CA ASP A 52 5.55 0.75 -15.65
C ASP A 52 4.70 2.02 -15.42
N PHE A 53 4.46 2.36 -14.14
CA PHE A 53 3.72 3.55 -13.75
C PHE A 53 4.15 4.05 -12.37
N ALA A 54 3.87 5.33 -12.06
CA ALA A 54 4.07 5.89 -10.73
C ALA A 54 3.09 7.02 -10.44
N ALA A 55 2.78 7.23 -9.16
CA ALA A 55 2.18 8.44 -8.62
C ALA A 55 3.03 8.92 -7.44
N MET A 56 3.48 10.16 -7.50
CA MET A 56 4.07 10.84 -6.35
C MET A 56 2.95 11.52 -5.57
N THR A 57 2.95 11.34 -4.26
CA THR A 57 1.84 11.73 -3.39
C THR A 57 2.34 12.62 -2.25
N ASP A 58 2.97 13.72 -2.62
CA ASP A 58 3.45 14.70 -1.65
C ASP A 58 2.29 15.22 -0.76
N HIS A 59 2.58 15.49 0.52
CA HIS A 59 1.60 15.94 1.50
C HIS A 59 0.97 17.28 1.12
N ALA A 60 -0.35 17.31 0.88
CA ALA A 60 -1.08 18.53 0.51
C ALA A 60 -1.01 19.62 1.59
N GLU A 61 -0.85 19.21 2.85
CA GLU A 61 -0.74 20.08 4.02
C GLU A 61 0.43 21.06 3.94
N THR A 62 1.42 20.76 3.11
CA THR A 62 2.67 21.53 3.02
C THR A 62 2.87 22.21 1.67
N PHE A 63 1.87 22.12 0.78
CA PHE A 63 1.91 22.80 -0.50
C PHE A 63 1.99 24.31 -0.30
N GLY A 64 2.87 24.95 -1.07
CA GLY A 64 3.12 26.39 -1.01
C GLY A 64 4.05 26.84 0.13
N MET A 65 4.54 25.94 1.00
CA MET A 65 5.40 26.32 2.12
C MET A 65 6.71 26.96 1.65
N HIS A 66 7.38 26.37 0.66
CA HIS A 66 8.63 26.91 0.11
C HIS A 66 8.41 28.24 -0.65
N GLU A 67 7.37 28.32 -1.48
CA GLU A 67 7.01 29.53 -2.22
C GLU A 67 6.61 30.65 -1.25
N GLY A 68 5.80 30.32 -0.24
CA GLY A 68 5.41 31.25 0.82
C GLY A 68 6.61 31.80 1.58
N CYS A 69 7.60 30.98 1.92
CA CYS A 69 8.81 31.44 2.58
C CYS A 69 9.73 32.30 1.70
N ALA A 70 9.58 32.24 0.38
CA ALA A 70 10.27 33.14 -0.54
C ALA A 70 9.58 34.51 -0.70
N ASP A 71 8.32 34.64 -0.27
CA ASP A 71 7.55 35.90 -0.38
C ASP A 71 8.03 36.93 0.68
N PRO A 72 8.40 38.19 0.27
CA PRO A 72 8.92 39.18 1.21
C PRO A 72 7.91 39.64 2.28
N GLU A 73 6.61 39.53 2.03
CA GLU A 73 5.57 39.93 3.00
C GLU A 73 5.47 38.86 4.11
N ILE A 74 5.66 37.58 3.79
CA ILE A 74 5.66 36.49 4.75
C ILE A 74 6.91 36.52 5.62
N THR A 75 8.07 36.75 5.03
CA THR A 75 9.36 36.75 5.78
C THR A 75 9.41 37.79 6.89
N SER A 76 8.53 38.78 6.88
CA SER A 76 8.41 39.76 8.00
C SER A 76 7.64 39.22 9.21
N GLY A 77 6.71 38.27 9.01
CA GLY A 77 5.86 37.68 10.06
C GLY A 77 6.24 36.28 10.52
N THR A 78 6.88 35.48 9.63
CA THR A 78 7.20 34.06 9.83
C THR A 78 8.70 33.76 9.89
N LYS A 79 9.50 34.72 10.27
CA LYS A 79 10.96 34.57 10.31
C LYS A 79 11.45 33.29 10.98
N ASP A 80 10.69 32.76 11.95
CA ASP A 80 11.08 31.54 12.64
C ASP A 80 10.80 30.28 11.82
N LEU A 81 9.61 30.09 11.26
CA LEU A 81 9.23 28.96 10.42
C LEU A 81 10.18 28.85 9.21
N CYS A 82 10.27 29.91 8.42
CA CYS A 82 11.08 29.93 7.20
C CYS A 82 12.58 29.77 7.47
N ARG A 83 13.11 30.39 8.54
CA ARG A 83 14.49 30.20 8.98
C ARG A 83 14.78 28.75 9.38
N ARG A 84 13.81 28.08 10.01
CA ARG A 84 13.95 26.67 10.41
C ARG A 84 13.88 25.74 9.20
N LEU A 85 13.12 26.08 8.16
CA LEU A 85 13.11 25.37 6.89
C LEU A 85 14.44 25.42 6.14
N GLU A 86 15.23 26.50 6.30
CA GLU A 86 16.58 26.56 5.70
C GLU A 86 17.52 25.49 6.25
N ASN A 87 17.41 25.17 7.55
CA ASN A 87 18.22 24.17 8.24
C ASN A 87 17.35 23.34 9.19
N PRO A 88 16.47 22.48 8.66
CA PRO A 88 15.50 21.76 9.46
C PRO A 88 16.16 20.65 10.29
N ASP A 89 15.57 20.36 11.45
CA ASP A 89 15.96 19.27 12.34
C ASP A 89 14.76 18.43 12.78
N LEU A 90 15.00 17.30 13.42
CA LEU A 90 13.95 16.41 13.92
C LEU A 90 13.07 17.07 14.99
N LYS A 91 13.60 18.02 15.76
CA LYS A 91 12.80 18.74 16.75
C LYS A 91 11.74 19.59 16.06
N PHE A 92 12.10 20.26 14.99
CA PHE A 92 11.16 21.02 14.18
C PHE A 92 10.05 20.14 13.59
N PHE A 93 10.40 18.96 13.08
CA PHE A 93 9.41 17.99 12.60
C PHE A 93 8.37 17.61 13.67
N PHE A 94 8.82 17.28 14.89
CA PHE A 94 7.91 16.90 15.97
C PHE A 94 7.04 18.06 16.43
N GLU A 95 7.56 19.28 16.52
CA GLU A 95 6.81 20.46 16.91
C GLU A 95 5.69 20.78 15.90
N LEU A 96 5.97 20.73 14.59
CA LEU A 96 4.94 20.93 13.56
C LEU A 96 3.88 19.82 13.60
N ARG A 97 4.30 18.59 13.87
CA ARG A 97 3.37 17.49 14.02
C ARG A 97 2.45 17.68 15.22
N GLU A 98 2.97 18.05 16.38
CA GLU A 98 2.16 18.34 17.59
C GLU A 98 1.15 19.46 17.33
N GLN A 99 1.53 20.49 16.56
CA GLN A 99 0.60 21.55 16.15
C GLN A 99 -0.51 21.02 15.24
N ALA A 100 -0.17 20.13 14.31
CA ALA A 100 -1.14 19.52 13.40
C ALA A 100 -2.12 18.55 14.11
N GLU A 101 -1.76 18.00 15.27
CA GLU A 101 -2.64 17.15 16.08
C GLU A 101 -3.72 17.97 16.85
N VAL A 102 -3.58 19.31 16.93
CA VAL A 102 -4.60 20.19 17.52
C VAL A 102 -5.82 20.28 16.60
N ARG A 103 -7.00 20.17 17.19
CA ARG A 103 -8.27 20.19 16.41
C ARG A 103 -9.10 21.42 16.75
N PRO A 104 -9.64 22.20 15.78
CA PRO A 104 -9.29 22.12 14.36
C PRO A 104 -7.84 22.54 14.11
N PRO A 105 -7.16 21.92 13.16
CA PRO A 105 -5.79 22.28 12.82
C PRO A 105 -5.72 23.64 12.16
N VAL A 106 -4.61 24.35 12.34
CA VAL A 106 -4.33 25.62 11.69
C VAL A 106 -3.02 25.50 10.92
N SER A 107 -3.05 25.88 9.64
CA SER A 107 -1.85 25.91 8.83
C SER A 107 -0.86 26.98 9.33
N ASP A 108 0.38 26.62 9.58
CA ASP A 108 1.44 27.54 9.97
C ASP A 108 1.61 28.68 8.95
N ILE A 109 1.40 28.39 7.66
CA ILE A 109 1.46 29.41 6.60
C ILE A 109 0.27 30.36 6.71
N GLU A 110 -0.94 29.85 6.93
CA GLU A 110 -2.13 30.71 7.11
C GLU A 110 -1.99 31.61 8.33
N GLU A 111 -1.54 31.06 9.46
CA GLU A 111 -1.31 31.81 10.69
C GLU A 111 -0.25 32.90 10.48
N ALA A 112 0.84 32.53 9.84
CA ALA A 112 1.94 33.42 9.53
C ALA A 112 1.53 34.56 8.62
N MET A 113 0.74 34.28 7.60
CA MET A 113 0.27 35.29 6.64
C MET A 113 -0.89 36.10 7.17
N LYS A 114 -1.65 35.60 8.14
CA LYS A 114 -2.95 36.12 8.55
C LYS A 114 -3.88 36.37 7.35
N ASN A 115 -3.72 35.58 6.30
CA ASN A 115 -4.40 35.73 5.02
C ASN A 115 -4.56 34.36 4.33
N LYS A 116 -5.66 33.70 4.63
CA LYS A 116 -6.00 32.38 4.09
C LYS A 116 -6.00 32.34 2.56
N THR A 117 -6.52 33.39 1.90
CA THR A 117 -6.58 33.48 0.43
C THR A 117 -5.19 33.44 -0.21
N LYS A 118 -4.22 34.12 0.40
CA LYS A 118 -2.84 34.16 -0.13
C LYS A 118 -2.13 32.83 0.10
N ALA A 119 -2.34 32.19 1.27
CA ALA A 119 -1.81 30.86 1.56
C ALA A 119 -2.34 29.82 0.58
N HIS A 120 -3.64 29.81 0.31
CA HIS A 120 -4.26 28.95 -0.71
C HIS A 120 -3.69 29.20 -2.11
N HIS A 121 -3.35 30.45 -2.47
CA HIS A 121 -2.74 30.74 -3.76
C HIS A 121 -1.38 30.03 -3.96
N PHE A 122 -0.54 30.00 -2.94
CA PHE A 122 0.74 29.28 -3.02
C PHE A 122 0.53 27.75 -3.06
N ALA A 123 -0.40 27.22 -2.31
CA ALA A 123 -0.76 25.79 -2.37
C ALA A 123 -1.29 25.41 -3.76
N ASP A 124 -2.16 26.25 -4.36
CA ASP A 124 -2.67 26.06 -5.72
C ASP A 124 -1.56 26.08 -6.78
N ASN A 125 -0.54 26.94 -6.62
CA ASN A 125 0.60 26.99 -7.53
C ASN A 125 1.42 25.70 -7.46
N THR A 126 1.74 25.23 -6.25
CA THR A 126 2.45 23.96 -6.06
C THR A 126 1.66 22.78 -6.63
N TRP A 127 0.35 22.71 -6.37
CA TRP A 127 -0.51 21.68 -6.93
C TRP A 127 -0.53 21.70 -8.47
N LYS A 128 -0.63 22.88 -9.07
CA LYS A 128 -0.55 23.03 -10.51
C LYS A 128 0.77 22.53 -11.08
N GLU A 129 1.90 22.85 -10.43
CA GLU A 129 3.23 22.35 -10.81
C GLU A 129 3.30 20.82 -10.75
N ILE A 130 2.77 20.22 -9.70
CA ILE A 130 2.71 18.74 -9.56
C ILE A 130 1.96 18.12 -10.74
N VAL A 131 0.80 18.67 -11.10
CA VAL A 131 0.00 18.19 -12.24
C VAL A 131 0.77 18.32 -13.56
N GLU A 132 1.43 19.46 -13.78
CA GLU A 132 2.21 19.72 -15.00
C GLU A 132 3.42 18.79 -15.12
N ILE A 133 4.15 18.52 -14.04
CA ILE A 133 5.29 17.59 -14.02
C ILE A 133 4.80 16.16 -14.25
N ALA A 134 3.72 15.73 -13.60
CA ALA A 134 3.14 14.43 -13.85
C ALA A 134 2.71 14.26 -15.32
N GLU A 135 2.18 15.30 -15.95
CA GLU A 135 1.81 15.28 -17.36
C GLU A 135 3.03 15.19 -18.29
N GLN A 136 4.11 15.91 -17.98
CA GLN A 136 5.36 15.88 -18.76
C GLN A 136 6.00 14.50 -18.79
N HIS A 137 5.87 13.73 -17.70
CA HIS A 137 6.44 12.38 -17.59
C HIS A 137 5.53 11.27 -18.08
N ASN A 138 4.27 11.57 -18.43
CA ASN A 138 3.32 10.57 -18.91
C ASN A 138 3.61 10.19 -20.37
N GLU A 139 4.06 8.97 -20.58
CA GLU A 139 4.39 8.38 -21.90
C GLU A 139 3.51 7.14 -22.14
N PRO A 140 2.27 7.30 -22.66
CA PRO A 140 1.36 6.18 -22.88
C PRO A 140 2.00 5.01 -23.64
N GLY A 141 1.81 3.81 -23.11
CA GLY A 141 2.42 2.58 -23.65
C GLY A 141 3.83 2.27 -23.12
N LYS A 142 4.46 3.20 -22.37
CA LYS A 142 5.81 3.02 -21.80
C LYS A 142 5.83 3.24 -20.29
N PHE A 143 5.47 4.44 -19.86
CA PHE A 143 5.47 4.84 -18.48
C PHE A 143 4.28 5.76 -18.22
N THR A 144 3.41 5.36 -17.30
CA THR A 144 2.21 6.14 -16.94
C THR A 144 2.41 6.84 -15.61
N THR A 145 2.06 8.14 -15.56
CA THR A 145 2.01 8.92 -14.31
C THR A 145 0.58 9.35 -14.00
N PHE A 146 0.29 9.60 -12.73
CA PHE A 146 -0.97 10.15 -12.27
C PHE A 146 -0.72 11.47 -11.53
N ALA A 147 -1.59 12.45 -11.71
CA ALA A 147 -1.68 13.59 -10.79
C ALA A 147 -2.21 13.06 -9.46
N ALA A 148 -1.49 13.31 -8.37
CA ALA A 148 -1.80 12.74 -7.07
C ALA A 148 -1.24 13.59 -5.93
N TYR A 149 -1.79 13.40 -4.73
CA TYR A 149 -1.28 13.97 -3.48
C TYR A 149 -1.72 13.11 -2.29
N GLU A 150 -1.13 13.33 -1.14
CA GLU A 150 -1.54 12.72 0.12
C GLU A 150 -2.32 13.69 0.99
N TYR A 151 -3.48 13.26 1.46
CA TYR A 151 -4.25 13.86 2.55
C TYR A 151 -3.85 13.19 3.86
N SER A 152 -3.32 13.96 4.83
CA SER A 152 -2.50 13.39 5.91
C SER A 152 -2.87 13.86 7.32
N PRO A 153 -4.11 13.66 7.78
CA PRO A 153 -4.48 14.02 9.15
C PRO A 153 -3.73 13.14 10.15
N PRO A 154 -2.94 13.73 11.07
CA PRO A 154 -2.21 12.99 12.08
C PRO A 154 -3.14 12.49 13.18
N LEU A 155 -2.80 11.34 13.75
CA LEU A 155 -3.33 10.85 15.02
C LEU A 155 -2.28 11.00 16.12
N PRO A 156 -2.67 11.05 17.41
CA PRO A 156 -1.73 11.06 18.53
C PRO A 156 -0.71 9.91 18.45
N ASP A 157 0.46 10.10 19.07
CA ASP A 157 1.53 9.11 19.14
C ASP A 157 2.01 8.62 17.76
N SER A 158 2.05 9.51 16.79
CA SER A 158 2.47 9.20 15.43
C SER A 158 1.55 8.26 14.66
N GLY A 159 0.30 8.13 15.07
CA GLY A 159 -0.73 7.44 14.29
C GLY A 159 -1.05 8.17 12.98
N LYS A 160 -1.75 7.49 12.09
CA LYS A 160 -2.03 7.96 10.74
C LYS A 160 -3.43 7.54 10.30
N LEU A 161 -4.16 8.49 9.71
CA LEU A 161 -5.42 8.20 9.03
C LEU A 161 -5.39 8.78 7.61
N HIS A 162 -4.29 8.54 6.93
CA HIS A 162 -3.91 9.15 5.67
C HIS A 162 -4.55 8.46 4.47
N ARG A 163 -4.66 9.20 3.34
CA ARG A 163 -5.17 8.71 2.06
C ARG A 163 -4.42 9.33 0.90
N ASN A 164 -3.98 8.53 -0.05
CA ASN A 164 -3.52 9.03 -1.33
C ASN A 164 -4.73 9.34 -2.20
N VAL A 165 -4.76 10.53 -2.79
CA VAL A 165 -5.77 10.96 -3.76
C VAL A 165 -5.16 10.87 -5.15
N ILE A 166 -5.73 10.02 -6.01
CA ILE A 166 -5.22 9.74 -7.36
C ILE A 166 -6.26 10.18 -8.39
N PHE A 167 -5.85 10.99 -9.36
CA PHE A 167 -6.73 11.45 -10.44
C PHE A 167 -6.48 10.69 -11.74
N LYS A 168 -7.58 10.37 -12.44
CA LYS A 168 -7.52 9.65 -13.72
C LYS A 168 -6.82 10.45 -14.83
N ASN A 169 -6.94 11.77 -14.82
CA ASN A 169 -6.42 12.66 -15.86
C ASN A 169 -5.93 13.99 -15.26
N ASN A 170 -5.49 14.92 -16.12
CA ASN A 170 -5.01 16.25 -15.71
C ASN A 170 -6.12 17.30 -15.50
N GLN A 171 -7.38 16.93 -15.68
CA GLN A 171 -8.51 17.79 -15.35
C GLN A 171 -8.91 17.54 -13.91
N VAL A 172 -8.20 18.18 -13.02
CA VAL A 172 -8.29 18.04 -11.56
C VAL A 172 -8.90 19.29 -10.94
N PRO A 173 -9.39 19.24 -9.69
CA PRO A 173 -9.76 20.44 -8.94
C PRO A 173 -8.58 21.43 -8.88
N LYS A 174 -8.89 22.71 -8.84
CA LYS A 174 -7.89 23.77 -8.76
C LYS A 174 -7.05 23.69 -7.49
N HIS A 175 -7.65 23.21 -6.40
CA HIS A 175 -7.09 23.10 -5.07
C HIS A 175 -6.93 21.64 -4.66
N ALA A 176 -5.78 21.27 -4.09
CA ALA A 176 -5.59 19.98 -3.43
C ALA A 176 -6.17 20.07 -2.01
N VAL A 177 -7.20 19.26 -1.75
CA VAL A 177 -7.89 19.26 -0.45
C VAL A 177 -6.99 18.66 0.63
N SER A 178 -6.60 19.47 1.61
CA SER A 178 -5.78 19.08 2.75
C SER A 178 -6.61 18.92 4.03
N MET A 179 -5.99 18.47 5.14
CA MET A 179 -6.66 18.41 6.43
C MET A 179 -7.06 19.79 6.98
N PHE A 180 -6.56 20.88 6.44
CA PHE A 180 -6.96 22.25 6.79
C PHE A 180 -8.26 22.68 6.10
N ASP A 181 -8.65 21.99 5.04
CA ASP A 181 -9.87 22.22 4.28
C ASP A 181 -10.96 21.22 4.67
N ALA A 182 -10.59 19.97 4.91
CA ALA A 182 -11.43 18.84 5.26
C ALA A 182 -10.94 18.24 6.57
N LEU A 183 -11.72 18.37 7.63
CA LEU A 183 -11.32 17.95 8.98
C LEU A 183 -11.37 16.44 9.19
N THR A 184 -12.21 15.76 8.42
CA THR A 184 -12.40 14.31 8.46
C THR A 184 -12.31 13.72 7.06
N GLU A 185 -12.18 12.40 6.98
CA GLU A 185 -12.24 11.69 5.70
C GLU A 185 -13.59 11.84 4.98
N ILE A 186 -14.68 12.00 5.73
CA ILE A 186 -16.01 12.25 5.16
C ILE A 186 -16.04 13.62 4.48
N ASP A 187 -15.46 14.64 5.11
CA ASP A 187 -15.32 15.98 4.52
C ASP A 187 -14.45 15.92 3.27
N LEU A 188 -13.32 15.18 3.30
CA LEU A 188 -12.46 14.99 2.13
C LEU A 188 -13.25 14.40 0.94
N TRP A 189 -14.00 13.32 1.16
CA TRP A 189 -14.79 12.70 0.10
C TRP A 189 -15.87 13.63 -0.44
N ALA A 190 -16.51 14.43 0.43
CA ALA A 190 -17.52 15.41 0.04
C ALA A 190 -16.90 16.54 -0.82
N GLU A 191 -15.79 17.12 -0.37
CA GLU A 191 -15.07 18.18 -1.09
C GLU A 191 -14.58 17.69 -2.46
N LEU A 192 -13.93 16.51 -2.51
CA LEU A 192 -13.48 15.92 -3.77
C LEU A 192 -14.66 15.65 -4.72
N THR A 193 -15.75 15.09 -4.22
CA THR A 193 -16.93 14.79 -5.03
C THR A 193 -17.57 16.08 -5.57
N SER A 194 -17.57 17.16 -4.80
CA SER A 194 -18.16 18.44 -5.21
C SER A 194 -17.31 19.16 -6.28
N HIS A 195 -15.99 19.08 -6.18
CA HIS A 195 -15.06 19.82 -7.05
C HIS A 195 -14.54 19.02 -8.25
N CYS A 196 -14.54 17.69 -8.18
CA CYS A 196 -14.13 16.80 -9.27
C CYS A 196 -15.34 16.36 -10.11
N GLN A 197 -15.89 17.30 -10.91
CA GLN A 197 -16.98 17.02 -11.82
C GLN A 197 -16.47 16.54 -13.18
N ALA A 198 -17.28 15.73 -13.89
CA ALA A 198 -16.90 15.17 -15.19
C ALA A 198 -16.32 16.23 -16.14
N PRO A 199 -15.18 15.96 -16.80
CA PRO A 199 -14.52 14.65 -16.98
C PRO A 199 -13.51 14.27 -15.89
N CYS A 200 -13.35 15.05 -14.83
CA CYS A 200 -12.56 14.68 -13.67
C CYS A 200 -13.06 13.37 -13.06
N LYS A 201 -12.13 12.49 -12.67
CA LYS A 201 -12.37 11.28 -11.87
C LYS A 201 -11.23 11.09 -10.90
N PHE A 202 -11.54 10.65 -9.71
CA PHE A 202 -10.57 10.36 -8.66
C PHE A 202 -10.90 9.05 -7.95
N LEU A 203 -9.92 8.54 -7.21
CA LEU A 203 -10.08 7.54 -6.17
C LEU A 203 -9.18 7.92 -4.99
N THR A 204 -9.51 7.43 -3.81
CA THR A 204 -8.69 7.56 -2.61
C THR A 204 -8.21 6.20 -2.14
N ILE A 205 -6.99 6.13 -1.59
CA ILE A 205 -6.35 4.90 -1.13
C ILE A 205 -5.90 5.11 0.31
N PRO A 206 -6.66 4.61 1.31
CA PRO A 206 -6.18 4.61 2.69
C PRO A 206 -4.93 3.74 2.81
N HIS A 207 -3.97 4.21 3.59
CA HIS A 207 -2.71 3.53 3.81
C HIS A 207 -2.29 3.57 5.29
N ASN A 208 -1.28 2.78 5.65
CA ASN A 208 -0.87 2.59 7.04
C ASN A 208 -2.02 2.20 8.00
N PRO A 209 -2.93 1.29 7.63
CA PRO A 209 -3.98 0.91 8.56
C PRO A 209 -3.42 0.30 9.85
N ASN A 210 -2.24 -0.35 9.82
CA ASN A 210 -1.49 -0.82 10.98
C ASN A 210 -1.09 0.29 11.97
N ARG A 211 -1.26 1.57 11.61
CA ARG A 211 -0.96 2.75 12.43
C ARG A 211 -2.17 3.67 12.63
N SER A 212 -3.36 3.18 12.36
CA SER A 212 -4.60 3.96 12.44
C SER A 212 -5.29 3.88 13.79
N TRP A 213 -4.72 3.20 14.74
CA TRP A 213 -5.34 2.93 16.06
C TRP A 213 -6.75 2.33 15.93
N GLY A 214 -6.96 1.51 14.92
CA GLY A 214 -8.23 0.86 14.62
C GLY A 214 -9.20 1.68 13.77
N LEU A 215 -8.96 2.97 13.55
CA LEU A 215 -9.89 3.87 12.87
C LEU A 215 -10.03 3.59 11.37
N ALA A 216 -9.02 2.97 10.73
CA ALA A 216 -9.07 2.70 9.29
C ALA A 216 -10.33 1.96 8.85
N PHE A 217 -10.85 1.04 9.68
CA PHE A 217 -12.02 0.20 9.37
C PHE A 217 -13.11 0.24 10.45
N ALA A 218 -12.99 1.10 11.45
CA ALA A 218 -13.95 1.17 12.57
C ALA A 218 -15.33 1.72 12.19
N GLY A 219 -15.42 2.51 11.12
CA GLY A 219 -16.66 3.21 10.74
C GLY A 219 -16.97 4.39 11.65
N GLN A 220 -15.94 5.09 12.05
CA GLN A 220 -16.03 6.37 12.76
C GLN A 220 -14.91 7.30 12.31
N THR A 221 -15.17 8.59 12.37
CA THR A 221 -14.21 9.64 12.03
C THR A 221 -13.12 9.78 13.09
N ILE A 222 -12.09 10.55 12.79
CA ILE A 222 -11.05 10.96 13.74
C ILE A 222 -11.63 11.70 14.97
N ASP A 223 -12.77 12.38 14.81
CA ASP A 223 -13.46 13.11 15.89
C ASP A 223 -14.44 12.22 16.68
N GLY A 224 -14.58 10.94 16.30
CA GLY A 224 -15.38 9.92 16.96
C GLY A 224 -16.83 9.83 16.47
N ASP A 225 -17.21 10.57 15.45
CA ASP A 225 -18.53 10.51 14.85
C ASP A 225 -18.72 9.20 14.07
N LEU A 226 -19.80 8.48 14.33
CA LEU A 226 -20.09 7.21 13.66
C LEU A 226 -20.55 7.45 12.22
N TYR A 227 -20.10 6.61 11.29
CA TYR A 227 -20.52 6.63 9.89
C TYR A 227 -22.01 6.30 9.76
N THR A 228 -22.70 7.12 9.00
CA THR A 228 -24.04 6.84 8.50
C THR A 228 -24.01 5.85 7.32
N ILE A 229 -25.18 5.39 6.87
CA ILE A 229 -25.30 4.57 5.65
C ILE A 229 -24.80 5.35 4.42
N ASP A 230 -25.05 6.65 4.39
CA ASP A 230 -24.62 7.51 3.28
C ASP A 230 -23.09 7.66 3.26
N ASP A 231 -22.43 7.79 4.42
CA ASP A 231 -20.97 7.84 4.54
C ASP A 231 -20.34 6.54 4.06
N TRP A 232 -20.89 5.38 4.46
CA TRP A 232 -20.47 4.10 3.95
C TRP A 232 -20.65 3.97 2.44
N SER A 233 -21.79 4.45 1.89
CA SER A 233 -22.04 4.45 0.46
C SER A 233 -21.10 5.38 -0.31
N GLN A 234 -20.67 6.49 0.30
CA GLN A 234 -19.68 7.38 -0.30
C GLN A 234 -18.29 6.73 -0.30
N ARG A 235 -17.89 6.13 0.83
CA ARG A 235 -16.64 5.40 0.93
C ARG A 235 -16.51 4.31 -0.15
N ASP A 236 -17.52 3.47 -0.31
CA ASP A 236 -17.58 2.40 -1.33
C ASP A 236 -17.29 2.92 -2.75
N LYS A 237 -17.76 4.13 -3.07
CA LYS A 237 -17.58 4.74 -4.40
C LYS A 237 -16.18 5.29 -4.63
N VAL A 238 -15.50 5.78 -3.59
CA VAL A 238 -14.27 6.56 -3.73
C VAL A 238 -13.03 5.87 -3.17
N GLU A 239 -13.18 4.84 -2.32
CA GLU A 239 -12.06 4.04 -1.75
C GLU A 239 -12.07 2.59 -2.27
N PRO A 240 -11.83 2.35 -3.57
CA PRO A 240 -11.84 1.00 -4.13
C PRO A 240 -10.64 0.16 -3.73
N LEU A 241 -9.58 0.75 -3.20
CA LEU A 241 -8.31 0.11 -2.90
C LEU A 241 -7.85 0.43 -1.46
N VAL A 242 -7.01 -0.44 -0.92
CA VAL A 242 -6.24 -0.23 0.32
C VAL A 242 -4.79 -0.59 0.05
N GLU A 243 -3.87 0.25 0.51
CA GLU A 243 -2.46 -0.08 0.56
C GLU A 243 -2.18 -0.91 1.80
N MET A 244 -1.86 -2.19 1.58
CA MET A 244 -1.66 -3.12 2.68
C MET A 244 -0.20 -3.40 3.02
N PHE A 245 0.74 -2.97 2.18
CA PHE A 245 2.18 -3.16 2.43
C PHE A 245 3.00 -1.97 1.92
N GLN A 246 3.92 -1.49 2.74
CA GLN A 246 4.82 -0.39 2.42
C GLN A 246 6.03 -0.36 3.39
N ILE A 247 6.93 0.64 3.29
CA ILE A 247 8.15 0.73 4.13
C ILE A 247 7.88 0.67 5.66
N LYS A 248 6.68 1.00 6.12
CA LYS A 248 6.27 0.91 7.54
C LYS A 248 5.54 -0.40 7.84
N GLY A 249 5.84 -1.45 7.08
CA GLY A 249 5.49 -2.84 7.35
C GLY A 249 4.18 -3.32 6.76
N ASN A 250 3.85 -4.52 7.18
CA ASN A 250 2.67 -5.27 6.78
C ASN A 250 1.41 -4.77 7.49
N SER A 251 0.35 -4.59 6.72
CA SER A 251 -0.99 -4.28 7.21
C SER A 251 -2.02 -5.36 6.82
N GLU A 252 -1.59 -6.56 6.38
CA GLU A 252 -2.51 -7.65 6.05
C GLU A 252 -3.25 -8.13 7.29
N CYS A 253 -2.50 -8.58 8.29
CA CYS A 253 -3.02 -9.20 9.50
C CYS A 253 -2.01 -9.08 10.65
N SER A 254 -2.46 -9.38 11.86
CA SER A 254 -1.59 -9.41 13.05
C SER A 254 -1.94 -10.59 13.95
N VAL A 255 -0.94 -11.36 14.36
CA VAL A 255 -1.11 -12.48 15.30
C VAL A 255 -1.68 -11.95 16.62
N GLY A 256 -2.60 -12.70 17.22
CA GLY A 256 -3.17 -12.36 18.52
C GLY A 256 -4.58 -11.76 18.50
N PHE A 257 -5.08 -11.36 17.32
CA PHE A 257 -6.45 -10.85 17.16
C PHE A 257 -7.40 -11.87 16.50
N GLY A 258 -7.41 -13.10 17.01
CA GLY A 258 -8.28 -14.16 16.48
C GLY A 258 -7.70 -14.93 15.31
N THR A 259 -6.45 -14.64 14.92
CA THR A 259 -5.71 -15.43 13.93
C THR A 259 -4.55 -16.18 14.57
N THR A 260 -4.26 -17.38 14.04
CA THR A 260 -3.06 -18.17 14.35
C THR A 260 -2.12 -18.25 13.14
N ASP A 261 -2.38 -17.43 12.12
CA ASP A 261 -1.58 -17.34 10.90
C ASP A 261 -0.18 -16.77 11.22
N GLU A 262 0.83 -17.62 11.20
CA GLU A 262 2.20 -17.23 11.54
C GLU A 262 2.83 -16.24 10.55
N GLU A 263 2.33 -16.19 9.30
CA GLU A 263 2.77 -15.21 8.30
C GLU A 263 2.33 -13.77 8.64
N CYS A 264 1.40 -13.59 9.58
CA CYS A 264 1.02 -12.27 10.09
C CYS A 264 2.15 -11.56 10.87
N ASN A 265 3.25 -12.25 11.17
CA ASN A 265 4.45 -11.65 11.72
C ASN A 265 5.40 -11.05 10.66
N PHE A 266 5.09 -11.25 9.36
CA PHE A 266 5.92 -10.75 8.27
C PHE A 266 6.05 -9.22 8.34
N GLU A 267 7.29 -8.72 8.48
CA GLU A 267 7.64 -7.29 8.54
C GLU A 267 6.67 -6.45 9.41
N GLN A 268 6.27 -6.96 10.57
CA GLN A 268 5.39 -6.25 11.48
C GLN A 268 6.11 -5.05 12.11
N PHE A 269 5.55 -3.85 11.92
CA PHE A 269 6.20 -2.58 12.28
C PHE A 269 5.97 -2.14 13.73
N LEU A 270 4.80 -2.44 14.29
CA LEU A 270 4.43 -2.07 15.66
C LEU A 270 4.05 -3.32 16.47
N PRO A 271 4.19 -3.28 17.80
CA PRO A 271 3.66 -4.32 18.68
C PRO A 271 2.12 -4.31 18.67
N LEU A 272 1.53 -5.39 19.16
CA LEU A 272 0.10 -5.43 19.47
C LEU A 272 -0.20 -4.55 20.69
N CYS A 273 -1.40 -3.96 20.73
CA CYS A 273 -1.86 -3.25 21.91
C CYS A 273 -2.03 -4.21 23.09
N GLU A 274 -1.43 -3.86 24.21
CA GLU A 274 -1.71 -4.51 25.48
C GLU A 274 -3.05 -4.00 26.06
N LYS A 275 -3.54 -4.67 27.10
CA LYS A 275 -4.81 -4.29 27.71
C LYS A 275 -4.76 -2.86 28.26
N GLY A 276 -5.56 -1.99 27.67
CA GLY A 276 -5.68 -0.57 28.07
C GLY A 276 -4.83 0.40 27.25
N GLU A 277 -3.98 -0.09 26.34
CA GLU A 277 -3.32 0.75 25.35
C GLU A 277 -4.29 1.10 24.23
N THR A 278 -4.22 2.34 23.75
CA THR A 278 -5.09 2.87 22.70
C THR A 278 -4.32 3.49 21.54
N THR A 279 -3.01 3.67 21.69
CA THR A 279 -2.14 4.31 20.70
C THR A 279 -0.75 3.66 20.70
N GLY A 280 0.04 3.88 19.65
CA GLY A 280 1.41 3.36 19.54
C GLY A 280 1.50 1.85 19.25
N CYS A 281 0.38 1.18 19.01
CA CYS A 281 0.26 -0.26 18.86
C CYS A 281 -0.82 -0.67 17.85
N ILE A 282 -0.82 -1.93 17.41
CA ILE A 282 -1.81 -2.46 16.46
C ILE A 282 -3.09 -2.83 17.19
N HIS A 283 -4.19 -2.23 16.80
CA HIS A 283 -5.55 -2.53 17.25
C HIS A 283 -6.20 -3.67 16.45
N PRO A 284 -7.21 -4.37 16.99
CA PRO A 284 -7.93 -5.43 16.27
C PRO A 284 -8.53 -5.01 14.91
N THR A 285 -8.94 -3.73 14.78
CA THR A 285 -9.54 -3.18 13.54
C THR A 285 -8.55 -2.40 12.68
N SER A 286 -7.25 -2.58 12.93
CA SER A 286 -6.18 -1.88 12.19
C SER A 286 -5.76 -2.57 10.90
N MET A 287 -6.04 -3.86 10.73
CA MET A 287 -5.46 -4.64 9.63
C MET A 287 -6.45 -4.82 8.48
N ALA A 288 -5.94 -4.94 7.24
CA ALA A 288 -6.77 -5.10 6.05
C ALA A 288 -7.72 -6.31 6.16
N ARG A 289 -7.22 -7.45 6.68
CA ARG A 289 -8.06 -8.65 6.89
C ARG A 289 -9.22 -8.39 7.84
N ASP A 290 -9.03 -7.55 8.87
CA ASP A 290 -10.11 -7.14 9.76
C ASP A 290 -11.11 -6.23 9.03
N GLY A 291 -10.61 -5.35 8.14
CA GLY A 291 -11.44 -4.56 7.24
C GLY A 291 -12.31 -5.43 6.33
N LEU A 292 -11.72 -6.50 5.74
CA LEU A 292 -12.48 -7.45 4.91
C LEU A 292 -13.58 -8.18 5.72
N LYS A 293 -13.26 -8.62 6.95
CA LYS A 293 -14.25 -9.22 7.86
C LYS A 293 -15.36 -8.22 8.22
N LYS A 294 -14.99 -6.97 8.53
CA LYS A 294 -15.95 -5.89 8.79
C LYS A 294 -16.86 -5.62 7.59
N GLY A 295 -16.34 -5.70 6.38
CA GLY A 295 -17.11 -5.53 5.15
C GLY A 295 -18.24 -6.55 4.99
N ILE A 296 -17.95 -7.85 5.19
CA ILE A 296 -18.98 -8.91 5.12
C ILE A 296 -19.96 -8.87 6.30
N GLU A 297 -19.55 -8.34 7.47
CA GLU A 297 -20.44 -8.04 8.58
C GLU A 297 -21.41 -6.91 8.22
N LEU A 298 -20.89 -5.80 7.66
CA LEU A 298 -21.71 -4.67 7.21
C LEU A 298 -22.70 -5.09 6.12
N GLU A 299 -22.30 -5.94 5.18
CA GLU A 299 -23.21 -6.46 4.16
C GLU A 299 -24.43 -7.15 4.76
N ASN A 300 -24.27 -7.87 5.88
CA ASN A 300 -25.39 -8.43 6.62
C ASN A 300 -26.28 -7.36 7.30
N ASN A 301 -25.68 -6.26 7.76
CA ASN A 301 -26.33 -5.28 8.60
C ASN A 301 -26.99 -4.13 7.82
N ILE A 302 -26.33 -3.66 6.72
CA ILE A 302 -26.79 -2.51 5.92
C ILE A 302 -27.11 -2.87 4.46
N GLY A 303 -26.94 -4.15 4.07
CA GLY A 303 -27.35 -4.67 2.75
C GLY A 303 -26.31 -4.52 1.63
N PHE A 304 -25.14 -3.96 1.88
CA PHE A 304 -24.00 -3.90 0.96
C PHE A 304 -22.68 -3.91 1.72
N ASN A 305 -21.60 -4.28 1.02
CA ASN A 305 -20.25 -4.29 1.58
C ASN A 305 -19.47 -3.03 1.14
N PRO A 306 -19.28 -2.03 2.01
CA PRO A 306 -18.55 -0.80 1.68
C PRO A 306 -17.03 -0.97 1.80
N LEU A 307 -16.54 -2.12 2.20
CA LEU A 307 -15.14 -2.46 2.38
C LEU A 307 -14.72 -3.61 1.44
N ASP A 308 -15.32 -3.66 0.26
CA ASP A 308 -14.98 -4.65 -0.78
C ASP A 308 -13.76 -4.24 -1.61
N PHE A 309 -12.77 -3.64 -0.97
CA PHE A 309 -11.58 -3.07 -1.59
C PHE A 309 -10.64 -4.10 -2.22
N GLY A 310 -9.87 -3.64 -3.22
CA GLY A 310 -8.68 -4.33 -3.71
C GLY A 310 -7.44 -4.00 -2.87
N MET A 311 -6.42 -4.83 -2.93
CA MET A 311 -5.18 -4.69 -2.15
C MET A 311 -4.01 -4.32 -3.05
N ILE A 312 -3.24 -3.29 -2.67
CA ILE A 312 -1.99 -2.91 -3.33
C ILE A 312 -0.85 -2.80 -2.33
N GLY A 313 0.38 -2.85 -2.83
CA GLY A 313 1.58 -2.42 -2.13
C GLY A 313 2.13 -1.14 -2.76
N SER A 314 2.90 -0.40 -2.01
CA SER A 314 3.63 0.79 -2.48
C SER A 314 4.88 0.99 -1.62
N THR A 315 5.70 2.01 -1.89
CA THR A 315 6.87 2.25 -1.04
C THR A 315 6.58 3.19 0.13
N ASP A 316 5.86 4.27 -0.06
CA ASP A 316 5.82 5.40 0.88
C ASP A 316 7.26 5.95 1.11
N THR A 317 8.08 5.92 0.06
CA THR A 317 9.47 6.37 0.15
C THR A 317 9.56 7.88 0.36
N HIS A 318 10.45 8.31 1.25
CA HIS A 318 10.75 9.73 1.46
C HIS A 318 12.15 10.10 0.90
N ASN A 319 12.60 9.32 -0.09
CA ASN A 319 13.90 9.47 -0.77
C ASN A 319 13.76 9.87 -2.25
N SER A 320 12.57 10.16 -2.76
CA SER A 320 12.31 10.40 -4.19
C SER A 320 12.69 9.23 -5.10
N ASN A 321 12.69 7.99 -4.60
CA ASN A 321 13.02 6.79 -5.37
C ASN A 321 11.86 5.78 -5.38
N PRO A 322 10.70 6.13 -5.97
CA PRO A 322 9.57 5.21 -6.03
C PRO A 322 9.99 3.88 -6.67
N GLY A 323 9.51 2.78 -6.09
CA GLY A 323 9.80 1.44 -6.57
C GLY A 323 11.17 0.86 -6.22
N ASP A 324 11.96 1.49 -5.36
CA ASP A 324 13.23 0.96 -4.82
C ASP A 324 12.94 -0.08 -3.73
N THR A 325 12.44 -1.23 -4.16
CA THR A 325 11.90 -2.29 -3.29
C THR A 325 12.81 -3.49 -3.14
N GLU A 326 13.95 -3.51 -3.82
CA GLU A 326 14.86 -4.64 -3.74
C GLU A 326 15.67 -4.63 -2.44
N GLU A 327 15.67 -5.75 -1.72
CA GLU A 327 16.39 -5.93 -0.45
C GLU A 327 17.91 -5.67 -0.58
N TRP A 328 18.50 -6.00 -1.73
CA TRP A 328 19.95 -5.80 -1.96
C TRP A 328 20.35 -4.35 -2.22
N ASP A 329 19.41 -3.45 -2.50
CA ASP A 329 19.71 -2.05 -2.85
C ASP A 329 18.95 -1.01 -2.01
N PHE A 330 18.32 -1.41 -0.92
CA PHE A 330 17.56 -0.50 -0.07
C PHE A 330 18.38 0.70 0.43
N ARG A 331 17.94 1.92 0.08
CA ARG A 331 18.61 3.19 0.42
C ARG A 331 18.12 3.80 1.73
N GLY A 332 17.22 3.14 2.42
CA GLY A 332 16.59 3.62 3.65
C GLY A 332 15.29 4.36 3.41
N PRO A 333 14.47 4.53 4.47
CA PRO A 333 13.12 5.07 4.34
C PRO A 333 13.06 6.59 4.11
N SER A 334 14.09 7.35 4.52
CA SER A 334 13.95 8.80 4.68
C SER A 334 15.25 9.54 4.45
N GLY A 335 15.41 10.16 3.30
CA GLY A 335 16.46 11.12 2.96
C GLY A 335 17.86 10.76 3.47
N VAL A 336 18.64 11.77 3.76
CA VAL A 336 20.03 11.59 4.21
C VAL A 336 20.18 11.09 5.64
N ILE A 337 19.12 11.12 6.45
CA ILE A 337 19.20 10.63 7.84
C ILE A 337 19.34 9.11 7.91
N SER A 338 18.85 8.40 6.91
CA SER A 338 18.91 6.94 6.81
C SER A 338 19.80 6.43 5.67
N ALA A 339 20.25 7.29 4.76
CA ALA A 339 20.96 6.90 3.55
C ALA A 339 22.22 6.06 3.77
N PRO A 340 23.19 6.42 4.63
CA PRO A 340 24.37 5.57 4.83
C PRO A 340 24.04 4.26 5.54
N ALA A 341 24.46 3.12 4.98
CA ALA A 341 24.30 1.79 5.58
C ALA A 341 24.73 1.74 7.05
N LYS A 342 25.83 2.44 7.40
CA LYS A 342 26.30 2.55 8.78
C LYS A 342 25.28 3.21 9.73
N LYS A 343 24.46 4.14 9.24
CA LYS A 343 23.38 4.76 10.04
C LYS A 343 22.20 3.82 10.14
N ARG A 344 21.76 3.22 9.03
CA ARG A 344 20.64 2.27 9.02
C ARG A 344 20.80 1.14 10.03
N LEU A 345 22.01 0.56 10.10
CA LEU A 345 22.34 -0.55 11.01
C LEU A 345 22.60 -0.13 12.47
N LYS A 346 22.52 1.14 12.82
CA LYS A 346 22.76 1.62 14.19
C LYS A 346 21.49 1.94 14.96
N GLU A 347 20.44 2.29 14.27
CA GLU A 347 19.22 2.81 14.87
C GLU A 347 18.12 1.77 14.82
N ASN A 348 17.76 1.18 15.95
CA ASN A 348 16.71 0.16 16.04
C ASN A 348 15.41 0.61 15.37
N ARG A 349 15.07 1.89 15.43
CA ARG A 349 13.88 2.44 14.76
C ARG A 349 13.97 2.28 13.23
N ILE A 350 15.14 2.52 12.62
CA ILE A 350 15.34 2.36 11.17
C ILE A 350 15.33 0.89 10.79
N MET A 351 15.82 0.01 11.67
CA MET A 351 15.81 -1.44 11.43
C MET A 351 14.42 -2.05 11.30
N GLN A 352 13.37 -1.39 11.80
CA GLN A 352 11.98 -1.82 11.65
C GLN A 352 11.42 -1.57 10.24
N TYR A 353 12.03 -0.67 9.46
CA TYR A 353 11.61 -0.42 8.08
C TYR A 353 12.05 -1.55 7.16
N ASN A 354 11.33 -1.69 6.06
CA ASN A 354 11.62 -2.56 4.94
C ASN A 354 11.65 -1.76 3.63
N PRO A 355 12.02 -2.33 2.47
CA PRO A 355 12.07 -1.59 1.21
C PRO A 355 10.71 -1.14 0.67
N GLY A 356 9.60 -1.68 1.22
CA GLY A 356 8.25 -1.41 0.75
C GLY A 356 7.77 -2.39 -0.31
N GLY A 357 6.63 -2.06 -0.93
CA GLY A 357 5.95 -2.92 -1.87
C GLY A 357 5.68 -2.27 -3.22
N LEU A 358 5.05 -3.03 -4.11
CA LEU A 358 4.60 -2.57 -5.42
C LEU A 358 3.11 -2.83 -5.60
N ALA A 359 2.45 -1.91 -6.31
CA ALA A 359 1.15 -2.15 -6.91
C ALA A 359 1.32 -2.89 -8.23
N ALA A 360 0.62 -4.01 -8.39
CA ALA A 360 0.57 -4.77 -9.63
C ALA A 360 -0.84 -4.70 -10.22
N ILE A 361 -0.97 -4.23 -11.45
CA ILE A 361 -2.25 -3.94 -12.11
C ILE A 361 -2.40 -4.77 -13.38
N TRP A 362 -3.51 -5.49 -13.49
CA TRP A 362 -3.88 -6.17 -14.72
C TRP A 362 -4.73 -5.24 -15.60
N ALA A 363 -4.11 -4.65 -16.60
CA ALA A 363 -4.74 -3.79 -17.58
C ALA A 363 -4.43 -4.24 -19.01
N ILE A 364 -5.25 -3.81 -19.96
CA ILE A 364 -5.08 -4.17 -21.39
C ILE A 364 -3.90 -3.46 -22.02
N GLU A 365 -3.56 -2.27 -21.52
CA GLU A 365 -2.44 -1.46 -21.99
C GLU A 365 -1.93 -0.55 -20.87
N ASN A 366 -0.71 -0.01 -21.01
CA ASN A 366 -0.12 0.92 -20.07
C ASN A 366 -0.54 2.36 -20.42
N THR A 367 -1.76 2.72 -20.05
CA THR A 367 -2.31 4.08 -20.18
C THR A 367 -3.06 4.45 -18.90
N ARG A 368 -3.19 5.74 -18.62
CA ARG A 368 -3.96 6.23 -17.45
C ARG A 368 -5.36 5.64 -17.42
N ASP A 369 -6.06 5.66 -18.56
CA ASP A 369 -7.43 5.14 -18.67
C ASP A 369 -7.49 3.66 -18.30
N ALA A 370 -6.64 2.84 -18.92
CA ALA A 370 -6.67 1.39 -18.70
C ALA A 370 -6.24 0.99 -17.28
N LEU A 371 -5.20 1.64 -16.73
CA LEU A 371 -4.74 1.38 -15.36
C LEU A 371 -5.76 1.87 -14.32
N PHE A 372 -6.29 3.09 -14.48
CA PHE A 372 -7.28 3.64 -13.56
C PHE A 372 -8.58 2.81 -13.55
N ASP A 373 -9.07 2.40 -14.72
CA ASP A 373 -10.25 1.56 -14.82
C ASP A 373 -10.01 0.16 -14.24
N ALA A 374 -8.77 -0.37 -14.31
CA ALA A 374 -8.39 -1.62 -13.64
C ALA A 374 -8.35 -1.46 -12.11
N MET A 375 -7.87 -0.33 -11.60
CA MET A 375 -7.93 0.02 -10.17
C MET A 375 -9.38 0.08 -9.67
N LEU A 376 -10.28 0.72 -10.42
CA LEU A 376 -11.71 0.75 -10.08
C LEU A 376 -12.37 -0.63 -10.11
N ARG A 377 -11.93 -1.53 -11.02
CA ARG A 377 -12.38 -2.94 -11.04
C ARG A 377 -11.69 -3.81 -10.00
N LYS A 378 -10.69 -3.26 -9.29
CA LYS A 378 -9.90 -3.96 -8.27
C LYS A 378 -9.14 -5.17 -8.83
N GLU A 379 -8.88 -5.20 -10.16
CA GLU A 379 -8.07 -6.23 -10.81
C GLU A 379 -6.57 -5.92 -10.61
N VAL A 380 -6.22 -5.83 -9.33
CA VAL A 380 -4.92 -5.41 -8.81
C VAL A 380 -4.48 -6.36 -7.70
N TYR A 381 -3.19 -6.35 -7.39
CA TYR A 381 -2.65 -7.09 -6.25
C TYR A 381 -1.42 -6.41 -5.66
N ALA A 382 -1.12 -6.72 -4.39
CA ALA A 382 0.03 -6.22 -3.68
C ALA A 382 1.23 -7.17 -3.83
N THR A 383 2.44 -6.63 -3.81
CA THR A 383 3.66 -7.41 -3.53
C THR A 383 4.49 -6.72 -2.47
N SER A 384 5.36 -7.47 -1.81
CA SER A 384 6.32 -6.92 -0.85
C SER A 384 7.62 -6.41 -1.50
N GLY A 385 7.58 -6.17 -2.83
CA GLY A 385 8.71 -5.65 -3.61
C GLY A 385 9.09 -6.53 -4.79
N THR A 386 8.97 -7.84 -4.63
CA THR A 386 9.18 -8.81 -5.71
C THR A 386 8.13 -8.62 -6.83
N ARG A 387 8.51 -8.89 -8.09
CA ARG A 387 7.56 -8.83 -9.23
C ARG A 387 6.97 -10.21 -9.57
N ILE A 388 6.54 -10.94 -8.55
CA ILE A 388 5.74 -12.16 -8.72
C ILE A 388 4.50 -11.82 -9.55
N LYS A 389 4.24 -12.60 -10.61
CA LYS A 389 3.02 -12.45 -11.41
C LYS A 389 1.94 -13.38 -10.85
N LEU A 390 0.79 -12.80 -10.48
CA LEU A 390 -0.29 -13.52 -9.84
C LEU A 390 -1.60 -13.32 -10.60
N ARG A 391 -2.27 -14.42 -10.94
CA ARG A 391 -3.65 -14.47 -11.43
C ARG A 391 -4.51 -15.24 -10.45
N PHE A 392 -5.70 -14.74 -10.18
CA PHE A 392 -6.67 -15.38 -9.32
C PHE A 392 -8.08 -15.20 -9.88
N PHE A 393 -8.78 -16.31 -10.10
CA PHE A 393 -10.13 -16.35 -10.63
C PHE A 393 -11.01 -17.26 -9.78
N GLY A 394 -12.30 -16.93 -9.67
CA GLY A 394 -13.30 -17.76 -9.01
C GLY A 394 -14.49 -18.02 -9.92
N SER A 395 -15.12 -19.18 -9.79
CA SER A 395 -16.32 -19.57 -10.54
C SER A 395 -17.05 -20.70 -9.86
N PHE A 396 -18.35 -20.78 -10.15
CA PHE A 396 -19.17 -21.98 -9.87
C PHE A 396 -19.28 -22.94 -11.07
N GLU A 397 -18.63 -22.58 -12.21
CA GLU A 397 -18.76 -23.28 -13.51
C GLU A 397 -17.43 -23.78 -14.06
N PHE A 398 -16.34 -23.75 -13.28
CA PHE A 398 -15.07 -24.30 -13.73
C PHE A 398 -15.10 -25.82 -13.76
N ASP A 399 -14.77 -26.37 -14.93
CA ASP A 399 -14.62 -27.81 -15.12
C ASP A 399 -13.36 -28.31 -14.37
N GLN A 400 -13.39 -29.56 -13.89
CA GLN A 400 -12.25 -30.19 -13.21
C GLN A 400 -10.98 -30.27 -14.09
N ASP A 401 -11.15 -30.22 -15.40
CA ASP A 401 -10.08 -30.29 -16.39
C ASP A 401 -9.59 -28.90 -16.87
N LEU A 402 -9.95 -27.83 -16.16
CA LEU A 402 -9.58 -26.45 -16.54
C LEU A 402 -8.07 -26.29 -16.81
N LEU A 403 -7.22 -26.90 -16.00
CA LEU A 403 -5.77 -26.80 -16.16
C LEU A 403 -5.18 -27.57 -17.34
N LYS A 404 -5.95 -28.47 -17.99
CA LYS A 404 -5.50 -29.27 -19.12
C LYS A 404 -5.58 -28.54 -20.46
N THR A 405 -6.18 -27.35 -20.50
CA THR A 405 -6.36 -26.57 -21.73
C THR A 405 -5.39 -25.41 -21.83
N GLU A 406 -4.87 -25.14 -23.03
CA GLU A 406 -4.09 -23.95 -23.33
C GLU A 406 -4.93 -22.65 -23.25
N LYS A 407 -6.26 -22.75 -23.31
CA LYS A 407 -7.20 -21.63 -23.27
C LYS A 407 -7.65 -21.28 -21.84
N VAL A 408 -6.91 -21.71 -20.82
CA VAL A 408 -7.30 -21.55 -19.41
C VAL A 408 -7.71 -20.12 -19.07
N LEU A 409 -6.96 -19.10 -19.47
CA LEU A 409 -7.30 -17.69 -19.18
C LEU A 409 -8.55 -17.23 -19.91
N GLN A 410 -8.75 -17.63 -21.16
CA GLN A 410 -9.97 -17.31 -21.90
C GLN A 410 -11.21 -17.90 -21.21
N ILE A 411 -11.09 -19.14 -20.74
CA ILE A 411 -12.17 -19.80 -19.98
C ILE A 411 -12.36 -19.12 -18.63
N ALA A 412 -11.29 -18.79 -17.94
CA ALA A 412 -11.36 -18.14 -16.63
C ALA A 412 -12.10 -16.78 -16.68
N TYR A 413 -11.85 -15.97 -17.71
CA TYR A 413 -12.58 -14.71 -17.91
C TYR A 413 -14.01 -14.91 -18.44
N SER A 414 -14.31 -15.99 -19.19
CA SER A 414 -15.64 -16.19 -19.77
C SER A 414 -16.62 -16.91 -18.85
N LYS A 415 -16.13 -17.77 -17.96
CA LYS A 415 -16.95 -18.58 -17.03
C LYS A 415 -16.78 -18.19 -15.56
N GLY A 416 -15.87 -17.31 -15.25
CA GLY A 416 -15.56 -16.88 -13.90
C GLY A 416 -15.32 -15.38 -13.80
N VAL A 417 -14.88 -14.95 -12.63
CA VAL A 417 -14.53 -13.57 -12.33
C VAL A 417 -13.07 -13.47 -11.86
N PRO A 418 -12.33 -12.41 -12.22
CA PRO A 418 -10.97 -12.16 -11.71
C PRO A 418 -10.99 -11.64 -10.27
N MET A 419 -9.82 -11.59 -9.64
CA MET A 419 -9.62 -10.91 -8.36
C MET A 419 -10.27 -9.53 -8.34
N GLY A 420 -10.73 -9.09 -7.17
CA GLY A 420 -11.45 -7.83 -6.97
C GLY A 420 -12.96 -7.89 -7.30
N SER A 421 -13.45 -9.00 -7.80
CA SER A 421 -14.83 -9.14 -8.28
C SER A 421 -15.73 -9.88 -7.29
N LYS A 422 -17.05 -9.80 -7.55
CA LYS A 422 -18.10 -10.48 -6.77
C LYS A 422 -18.70 -11.64 -7.56
N LEU A 423 -19.00 -12.73 -6.85
CA LEU A 423 -19.80 -13.87 -7.31
C LEU A 423 -21.11 -13.90 -6.52
N GLU A 424 -22.23 -14.06 -7.23
CA GLU A 424 -23.50 -14.36 -6.56
C GLU A 424 -23.53 -15.82 -6.09
N SER A 425 -23.82 -16.01 -4.82
CA SER A 425 -23.91 -17.33 -4.20
C SER A 425 -24.93 -18.23 -4.94
N ASN A 426 -24.57 -19.49 -5.09
CA ASN A 426 -25.48 -20.56 -5.53
C ASN A 426 -25.17 -21.85 -4.76
N ASN A 427 -25.88 -22.95 -5.07
CA ASN A 427 -25.73 -24.22 -4.34
C ASN A 427 -24.52 -25.05 -4.82
N ASN A 428 -23.78 -24.60 -5.85
CA ASN A 428 -22.59 -25.29 -6.30
C ASN A 428 -21.39 -24.91 -5.44
N ILE A 429 -20.39 -25.76 -5.39
CA ILE A 429 -19.12 -25.49 -4.72
C ILE A 429 -18.29 -24.54 -5.59
N PRO A 430 -17.82 -23.40 -5.05
CA PRO A 430 -16.95 -22.51 -5.80
C PRO A 430 -15.60 -23.16 -6.05
N SER A 431 -15.08 -22.97 -7.24
CA SER A 431 -13.77 -23.39 -7.67
C SER A 431 -12.92 -22.17 -8.03
N PHE A 432 -11.68 -22.19 -7.61
CA PHE A 432 -10.74 -21.10 -7.80
C PHE A 432 -9.54 -21.57 -8.63
N PHE A 433 -9.16 -20.73 -9.60
CA PHE A 433 -7.97 -20.93 -10.41
C PHE A 433 -6.91 -19.91 -10.04
N ILE A 434 -5.72 -20.39 -9.68
CA ILE A 434 -4.56 -19.58 -9.30
C ILE A 434 -3.42 -19.91 -10.25
N TRP A 435 -2.76 -18.84 -10.71
CA TRP A 435 -1.56 -18.94 -11.51
C TRP A 435 -0.53 -17.93 -11.00
N ALA A 436 0.50 -18.44 -10.35
CA ALA A 436 1.62 -17.67 -9.84
C ALA A 436 2.89 -18.00 -10.64
N LYS A 437 3.68 -16.98 -10.95
CA LYS A 437 5.00 -17.13 -11.57
C LYS A 437 6.00 -16.25 -10.82
N ARG A 438 7.16 -16.84 -10.48
CA ARG A 438 8.20 -16.12 -9.73
C ARG A 438 8.70 -14.89 -10.49
N ASP A 439 9.31 -13.98 -9.76
CA ASP A 439 10.19 -12.97 -10.31
C ASP A 439 11.48 -13.62 -10.79
N PRO A 440 11.89 -13.43 -12.08
CA PRO A 440 13.08 -14.09 -12.63
C PRO A 440 14.40 -13.76 -11.92
N ILE A 441 14.48 -12.63 -11.23
CA ILE A 441 15.71 -12.19 -10.55
C ILE A 441 15.67 -12.42 -9.03
N ASP A 442 14.59 -12.99 -8.52
CA ASP A 442 14.38 -13.27 -7.11
C ASP A 442 14.26 -14.79 -6.83
N ALA A 443 13.97 -15.20 -5.60
CA ALA A 443 13.90 -16.60 -5.23
C ALA A 443 12.71 -17.33 -5.87
N PRO A 444 12.81 -18.68 -6.09
CA PRO A 444 11.69 -19.50 -6.52
C PRO A 444 10.52 -19.49 -5.54
N LEU A 445 9.31 -19.77 -6.04
CA LEU A 445 8.10 -19.87 -5.21
C LEU A 445 8.19 -21.07 -4.24
N GLU A 446 7.75 -20.87 -3.01
CA GLU A 446 7.64 -21.90 -1.99
C GLU A 446 6.25 -22.53 -1.99
N LYS A 447 5.21 -21.72 -1.82
CA LYS A 447 3.83 -22.19 -1.63
C LYS A 447 2.78 -21.15 -2.04
N VAL A 448 1.56 -21.63 -2.18
CA VAL A 448 0.36 -20.81 -2.41
C VAL A 448 -0.66 -21.11 -1.32
N GLN A 449 -1.19 -20.07 -0.71
CA GLN A 449 -2.24 -20.11 0.29
C GLN A 449 -3.50 -19.44 -0.21
N ILE A 450 -4.68 -19.92 0.20
CA ILE A 450 -5.96 -19.20 0.15
C ILE A 450 -6.35 -18.84 1.58
N ILE A 451 -6.70 -17.58 1.75
CA ILE A 451 -7.31 -17.06 2.97
C ILE A 451 -8.80 -16.86 2.70
N LYS A 452 -9.64 -17.55 3.48
CA LYS A 452 -11.09 -17.41 3.47
C LYS A 452 -11.53 -16.68 4.72
N GLY A 453 -12.40 -15.67 4.57
CA GLY A 453 -13.20 -15.14 5.67
C GLY A 453 -14.69 -15.34 5.37
N TRP A 454 -15.50 -15.55 6.43
CA TRP A 454 -16.96 -15.73 6.28
C TRP A 454 -17.72 -15.28 7.51
N THR A 455 -19.04 -15.07 7.33
CA THR A 455 -19.96 -14.78 8.45
C THR A 455 -20.78 -16.00 8.81
N GLU A 456 -20.92 -16.26 10.11
CA GLU A 456 -21.78 -17.32 10.63
C GLU A 456 -22.37 -16.89 11.97
N ASN A 457 -23.70 -17.00 12.13
CA ASN A 457 -24.42 -16.65 13.35
C ASN A 457 -24.14 -15.23 13.88
N GLY A 458 -23.85 -14.29 13.00
CA GLY A 458 -23.57 -12.89 13.36
C GLY A 458 -22.09 -12.60 13.69
N GLU A 459 -21.25 -13.62 13.70
CA GLU A 459 -19.82 -13.52 13.93
C GLU A 459 -19.03 -13.68 12.63
N THR A 460 -17.78 -13.22 12.61
CA THR A 460 -16.85 -13.41 11.49
C THR A 460 -15.75 -14.39 11.84
N TYR A 461 -15.40 -15.21 10.86
CA TYR A 461 -14.38 -16.25 10.97
C TYR A 461 -13.38 -16.13 9.84
N GLU A 462 -12.21 -16.75 10.02
CA GLU A 462 -11.20 -16.86 8.98
C GLU A 462 -10.51 -18.23 9.00
N LYS A 463 -9.96 -18.62 7.85
CA LYS A 463 -9.14 -19.82 7.71
C LYS A 463 -8.09 -19.60 6.63
N VAL A 464 -6.84 -19.97 6.94
CA VAL A 464 -5.73 -20.06 5.98
C VAL A 464 -5.61 -21.52 5.55
N MET A 465 -5.50 -21.74 4.25
CA MET A 465 -5.33 -23.06 3.66
C MET A 465 -4.15 -23.06 2.70
N GLU A 466 -3.19 -23.93 2.89
CA GLU A 466 -2.15 -24.17 1.89
C GLU A 466 -2.72 -25.05 0.80
N ILE A 467 -2.67 -24.62 -0.45
CA ILE A 467 -3.33 -25.28 -1.56
C ILE A 467 -2.39 -25.80 -2.63
N ALA A 468 -1.15 -25.33 -2.64
CA ALA A 468 -0.08 -25.83 -3.50
C ALA A 468 1.29 -25.60 -2.88
N CYS A 469 2.16 -26.58 -3.02
CA CYS A 469 3.52 -26.59 -2.49
C CYS A 469 4.51 -26.81 -3.64
N SER A 470 5.69 -26.22 -3.54
CA SER A 470 6.73 -26.42 -4.55
C SER A 470 7.48 -27.76 -4.41
N ASN A 471 7.41 -28.40 -3.24
CA ASN A 471 8.16 -29.63 -2.91
C ASN A 471 7.27 -30.86 -2.72
N GLY A 472 6.12 -30.91 -3.38
CA GLY A 472 5.19 -32.05 -3.34
C GLY A 472 3.75 -31.64 -3.04
N PRO A 473 2.86 -32.58 -2.79
CA PRO A 473 1.49 -32.27 -2.41
C PRO A 473 1.42 -31.66 -1.01
N VAL A 474 0.32 -30.98 -0.72
CA VAL A 474 -0.05 -30.61 0.65
C VAL A 474 -0.21 -31.90 1.45
N ASP A 475 0.33 -31.94 2.64
CA ASP A 475 0.21 -33.09 3.53
C ASP A 475 -1.25 -33.22 3.99
N GLU A 476 -1.86 -34.38 3.75
CA GLU A 476 -3.29 -34.60 4.01
C GLU A 476 -3.62 -34.64 5.52
N GLU A 477 -2.66 -35.01 6.38
CA GLU A 477 -2.88 -35.12 7.82
C GLU A 477 -2.78 -33.73 8.50
N THR A 478 -1.80 -32.94 8.10
CA THR A 478 -1.55 -31.62 8.70
C THR A 478 -2.23 -30.47 7.98
N GLY A 479 -2.49 -30.61 6.69
CA GLY A 479 -3.00 -29.53 5.82
C GLY A 479 -1.94 -28.50 5.41
N PHE A 480 -0.65 -28.78 5.65
CA PHE A 480 0.47 -27.87 5.38
C PHE A 480 1.45 -28.43 4.37
N CYS A 481 2.17 -27.52 3.71
CA CYS A 481 3.32 -27.87 2.88
C CYS A 481 4.51 -28.32 3.77
N LYS A 482 5.25 -29.31 3.30
CA LYS A 482 6.56 -29.57 3.89
C LYS A 482 7.47 -28.37 3.63
N LYS A 483 8.23 -27.94 4.63
CA LYS A 483 9.23 -26.87 4.45
C LYS A 483 10.18 -27.23 3.31
N THR A 484 10.49 -26.26 2.49
CA THR A 484 11.52 -26.44 1.46
C THR A 484 12.90 -26.57 2.10
N GLU A 485 13.84 -27.21 1.39
CA GLU A 485 15.24 -27.24 1.80
C GLU A 485 16.01 -26.00 1.30
N ALA A 486 15.28 -24.94 0.95
CA ALA A 486 15.88 -23.69 0.49
C ALA A 486 16.70 -23.05 1.62
N MET A 487 17.93 -22.70 1.30
CA MET A 487 18.87 -22.07 2.22
C MET A 487 19.40 -20.77 1.66
N VAL A 488 19.72 -19.85 2.57
CA VAL A 488 20.42 -18.60 2.26
C VAL A 488 21.80 -18.66 2.90
N ASP A 489 22.85 -18.49 2.11
CA ASP A 489 24.21 -18.34 2.65
C ASP A 489 24.42 -16.90 3.13
N LEU A 490 24.31 -16.68 4.43
CA LEU A 490 24.46 -15.36 5.06
C LEU A 490 25.84 -14.72 4.90
N ARG A 491 26.82 -15.41 4.29
CA ARG A 491 28.15 -14.85 4.02
C ARG A 491 28.20 -14.05 2.71
N ASN A 492 27.28 -14.31 1.80
CA ASN A 492 27.25 -13.71 0.46
C ASN A 492 25.84 -13.49 -0.10
N CYS A 493 24.81 -13.84 0.67
CA CYS A 493 23.40 -13.78 0.28
C CYS A 493 23.03 -14.61 -0.96
N SER A 494 23.79 -15.65 -1.29
CA SER A 494 23.37 -16.60 -2.31
C SER A 494 22.22 -17.48 -1.81
N THR A 495 21.27 -17.77 -2.70
CA THR A 495 20.08 -18.59 -2.41
C THR A 495 20.10 -19.89 -3.19
N SER A 496 19.30 -20.88 -2.74
CA SER A 496 19.13 -22.14 -3.43
C SER A 496 18.28 -21.97 -4.69
N GLU A 497 18.92 -21.87 -5.86
CA GLU A 497 18.24 -21.66 -7.15
C GLU A 497 17.40 -22.86 -7.63
N ASN A 498 17.76 -24.08 -7.23
CA ASN A 498 17.13 -25.32 -7.70
C ASN A 498 16.06 -25.87 -6.71
N VAL A 499 15.68 -25.11 -5.71
CA VAL A 499 14.65 -25.46 -4.72
C VAL A 499 13.49 -24.50 -4.85
N GLY A 500 12.27 -25.03 -4.97
CA GLY A 500 11.07 -24.24 -5.21
C GLY A 500 10.57 -24.34 -6.64
N SER A 501 9.59 -23.53 -7.01
CA SER A 501 8.94 -23.57 -8.30
C SER A 501 9.08 -22.26 -9.08
N GLU A 502 9.34 -22.38 -10.40
CA GLU A 502 9.29 -21.24 -11.34
C GLU A 502 7.85 -20.73 -11.54
N GLU A 503 6.91 -21.67 -11.49
CA GLU A 503 5.50 -21.44 -11.77
C GLU A 503 4.65 -22.42 -10.97
N ILE A 504 3.56 -21.94 -10.39
CA ILE A 504 2.54 -22.77 -9.75
C ILE A 504 1.19 -22.47 -10.41
N LYS A 505 0.55 -23.51 -10.92
CA LYS A 505 -0.84 -23.47 -11.41
C LYS A 505 -1.66 -24.45 -10.61
N VAL A 506 -2.71 -23.99 -9.98
CA VAL A 506 -3.59 -24.84 -9.17
C VAL A 506 -5.04 -24.45 -9.36
N GLN A 507 -5.90 -25.47 -9.37
CA GLN A 507 -7.34 -25.33 -9.22
C GLN A 507 -7.72 -25.94 -7.87
N TRP A 508 -8.43 -25.17 -7.06
CA TRP A 508 -8.87 -25.57 -5.74
C TRP A 508 -10.36 -25.25 -5.56
N SER A 509 -11.08 -26.10 -4.82
CA SER A 509 -12.50 -25.90 -4.55
C SER A 509 -12.78 -25.97 -3.05
N ASP A 510 -13.63 -25.07 -2.56
CA ASP A 510 -13.99 -25.02 -1.14
C ASP A 510 -15.07 -26.03 -0.80
N ALA A 511 -14.68 -27.23 -0.37
CA ALA A 511 -15.61 -28.27 0.08
C ALA A 511 -16.46 -27.88 1.31
N ASN A 512 -16.05 -26.84 2.05
CA ASN A 512 -16.76 -26.31 3.22
C ASN A 512 -17.52 -25.02 2.91
N TYR A 513 -17.80 -24.76 1.63
CA TYR A 513 -18.63 -23.62 1.22
C TYR A 513 -20.07 -23.75 1.71
N ASN A 514 -20.62 -22.65 2.23
CA ASN A 514 -22.02 -22.56 2.63
C ASN A 514 -22.68 -21.39 1.86
N PRO A 515 -23.70 -21.67 1.00
CA PRO A 515 -24.34 -20.64 0.19
C PRO A 515 -25.14 -19.59 0.98
N ASN A 516 -25.35 -19.81 2.27
CA ASN A 516 -26.07 -18.87 3.15
C ASN A 516 -25.15 -17.92 3.90
N GLN A 517 -23.85 -17.94 3.62
CA GLN A 517 -22.84 -17.10 4.24
C GLN A 517 -22.28 -16.09 3.24
N ASN A 518 -22.04 -14.85 3.67
CA ASN A 518 -21.15 -13.95 2.96
C ASN A 518 -19.71 -14.40 3.22
N ALA A 519 -18.89 -14.41 2.18
CA ALA A 519 -17.50 -14.83 2.28
C ALA A 519 -16.58 -14.03 1.36
N PHE A 520 -15.32 -13.96 1.69
CA PHE A 520 -14.27 -13.53 0.78
C PHE A 520 -13.16 -14.58 0.70
N TYR A 521 -12.46 -14.56 -0.42
CA TYR A 521 -11.27 -15.39 -0.66
C TYR A 521 -10.19 -14.53 -1.28
N TYR A 522 -8.97 -14.58 -0.76
CA TYR A 522 -7.81 -14.03 -1.44
C TYR A 522 -6.62 -14.98 -1.38
N VAL A 523 -5.68 -14.78 -2.27
CA VAL A 523 -4.49 -15.63 -2.42
C VAL A 523 -3.28 -14.92 -1.84
N ARG A 524 -2.43 -15.66 -1.13
CA ARG A 524 -1.08 -15.28 -0.76
C ARG A 524 -0.08 -16.25 -1.38
N VAL A 525 0.88 -15.72 -2.13
CA VAL A 525 1.99 -16.47 -2.73
C VAL A 525 3.24 -16.12 -1.98
N ILE A 526 3.99 -17.12 -1.54
CA ILE A 526 5.21 -16.97 -0.76
C ILE A 526 6.36 -17.57 -1.55
N GLN A 527 7.48 -16.84 -1.64
CA GLN A 527 8.72 -17.34 -2.21
C GLN A 527 9.66 -17.90 -1.13
N ASN A 528 10.67 -18.64 -1.56
CA ASN A 528 11.76 -19.08 -0.69
C ASN A 528 12.52 -17.87 -0.10
N PRO A 529 13.19 -18.05 1.06
CA PRO A 529 13.85 -16.95 1.73
C PRO A 529 15.02 -16.38 0.92
N THR A 530 15.19 -15.05 1.04
CA THR A 530 16.34 -14.26 0.59
C THR A 530 16.95 -13.51 1.76
N CYS A 531 18.13 -12.89 1.60
CA CYS A 531 18.64 -11.99 2.63
C CYS A 531 17.73 -10.77 2.80
N ARG A 532 17.49 -10.36 4.05
CA ARG A 532 16.91 -9.06 4.36
C ARG A 532 17.93 -7.94 4.11
N TRP A 533 17.49 -6.73 3.76
CA TRP A 533 18.35 -5.57 3.47
C TRP A 533 19.44 -5.32 4.54
N SER A 534 19.11 -5.54 5.80
CA SER A 534 20.03 -5.37 6.92
C SER A 534 21.21 -6.35 6.88
N THR A 535 21.01 -7.54 6.32
CA THR A 535 22.06 -8.52 6.05
C THR A 535 22.96 -8.05 4.91
N TYR A 536 22.37 -7.59 3.78
CA TYR A 536 23.15 -7.02 2.67
C TYR A 536 24.00 -5.83 3.12
N ASP A 537 23.41 -4.90 3.88
CA ASP A 537 24.15 -3.75 4.40
C ASP A 537 25.27 -4.16 5.37
N SER A 538 25.01 -5.16 6.23
CA SER A 538 26.03 -5.68 7.15
C SER A 538 27.23 -6.25 6.41
N LEU A 539 26.99 -7.04 5.36
CA LEU A 539 28.05 -7.59 4.50
C LEU A 539 28.81 -6.48 3.77
N ARG A 540 28.10 -5.52 3.19
CA ARG A 540 28.66 -4.39 2.42
C ARG A 540 29.66 -3.56 3.24
N ILE A 541 29.39 -3.38 4.54
CA ILE A 541 30.26 -2.57 5.42
C ILE A 541 31.10 -3.42 6.38
N GLY A 542 31.12 -4.76 6.24
CA GLY A 542 31.92 -5.67 7.05
C GLY A 542 31.52 -5.70 8.53
N LYS A 543 30.22 -5.62 8.83
CA LYS A 543 29.67 -5.69 10.20
C LYS A 543 28.95 -7.00 10.47
N GLN A 544 28.74 -7.28 11.76
CA GLN A 544 27.88 -8.39 12.17
C GLN A 544 26.43 -8.10 11.82
N ILE A 545 25.71 -9.13 11.36
CA ILE A 545 24.27 -9.09 11.12
C ILE A 545 23.58 -8.81 12.46
N PRO A 546 22.62 -7.87 12.52
CA PRO A 546 21.86 -7.60 13.73
C PRO A 546 21.13 -8.86 14.25
N LYS A 547 21.15 -9.05 15.57
CA LYS A 547 20.54 -10.25 16.18
C LYS A 547 19.05 -10.09 16.46
N ASP A 548 18.59 -8.86 16.60
CA ASP A 548 17.22 -8.55 17.00
C ASP A 548 16.25 -8.50 15.80
N PHE A 549 16.77 -8.69 14.59
CA PHE A 549 15.98 -8.70 13.35
C PHE A 549 16.27 -9.95 12.53
N PRO A 550 15.29 -10.46 11.78
CA PRO A 550 15.48 -11.61 10.90
C PRO A 550 16.60 -11.35 9.89
N PRO A 551 17.53 -12.27 9.68
CA PRO A 551 18.58 -12.13 8.66
C PRO A 551 18.05 -12.35 7.24
N THR A 552 16.89 -12.98 7.11
CA THR A 552 16.25 -13.35 5.85
C THR A 552 14.80 -12.91 5.83
N VAL A 553 14.24 -12.83 4.64
CA VAL A 553 12.85 -12.47 4.37
C VAL A 553 12.27 -13.42 3.32
N ASN A 554 10.98 -13.76 3.42
CA ASN A 554 10.22 -14.48 2.41
C ASN A 554 9.28 -13.49 1.73
N GLU A 555 9.64 -13.00 0.56
CA GLU A 555 8.81 -12.05 -0.17
C GLU A 555 7.47 -12.67 -0.59
N MET A 556 6.44 -11.83 -0.70
CA MET A 556 5.06 -12.28 -0.91
C MET A 556 4.33 -11.46 -1.98
N ALA A 557 3.26 -12.07 -2.48
CA ALA A 557 2.26 -11.38 -3.28
C ALA A 557 0.86 -11.74 -2.75
N TRP A 558 -0.05 -10.75 -2.70
CA TRP A 558 -1.42 -10.87 -2.18
C TRP A 558 -2.44 -10.39 -3.19
N SER A 559 -3.33 -11.27 -3.65
CA SER A 559 -4.39 -10.87 -4.57
C SER A 559 -5.43 -9.98 -3.90
N SER A 560 -6.10 -9.13 -4.67
CA SER A 560 -7.40 -8.60 -4.26
C SER A 560 -8.39 -9.74 -4.03
N PRO A 561 -9.36 -9.59 -3.09
CA PRO A 561 -10.31 -10.64 -2.78
C PRO A 561 -11.30 -10.91 -3.93
N ILE A 562 -11.81 -12.15 -3.99
CA ILE A 562 -13.07 -12.49 -4.65
C ILE A 562 -14.12 -12.65 -3.56
N TRP A 563 -15.24 -11.97 -3.72
CA TRP A 563 -16.34 -11.96 -2.78
C TRP A 563 -17.44 -12.88 -3.22
N ILE A 564 -18.06 -13.60 -2.28
CA ILE A 564 -19.29 -14.38 -2.52
C ILE A 564 -20.35 -13.85 -1.57
N SER A 565 -21.35 -13.18 -2.15
CA SER A 565 -22.49 -12.64 -1.42
C SER A 565 -23.63 -13.64 -1.39
N LYS A 566 -24.21 -13.91 -0.21
CA LYS A 566 -25.40 -14.76 -0.09
C LYS A 566 -26.55 -14.13 -0.88
N LYS A 567 -27.43 -14.96 -1.46
CA LYS A 567 -28.67 -14.46 -2.07
C LYS A 567 -29.52 -13.82 -0.98
N LEU A 568 -29.97 -12.61 -1.26
CA LEU A 568 -31.02 -12.00 -0.46
C LEU A 568 -32.32 -12.81 -0.68
N PRO A 569 -33.08 -13.06 0.37
CA PRO A 569 -34.32 -13.84 0.29
C PRO A 569 -35.41 -13.20 -0.59
#